data_2d84a12d1e85c17d3af61aaec2f2efd4
#
_entry.id   2d84a12d1e85c17d3af61aaec2f2efd4
#
_cell.length_a   1.000
_cell.length_b   1.000
_cell.length_c   1.000
_cell.angle_alpha   90.00
_cell.angle_beta   90.00
_cell.angle_gamma   90.00
#
_symmetry.space_group_name_H-M   'P 1'
#
loop_
_entity.id
_entity.type
_entity.pdbx_description
1 polymer ?
#
loop_
_entity_poly.entity_id
_entity_poly.type
_entity_poly.pdbx_seq_one_letter_code
_entity_poly.pdbx_strand_id
1 'polypeptide(L)'
;MSTIVFLGGGRITSAMLAGLRLGSTRHRLVVHDRNPGKLRDLKKRYAVAVEPDLNRAVEQADMLIVAVRPSSVRDLLGRVGNVNRRSLAVSLAAGIPLRVLSQVTGPPMRWARAMPSPVCRSGRGLTAVAFPRSLPRSDRKRVQDLFSSFGEVVEIPENKFNAFTVTYSCSHGYHALATLARAGQEAGLDRNTALLASAHALADGIIAWRGGTHPLESLLEESVTPGGIAATTAAAMDAAGYGRAVRRGVAAGLRRAGRNAGK
;
A
#
# COMPACT_ATOMS: atom_id res chain seq x y z
N MET A 1 -10.64 22.28 7.04
CA MET A 1 -9.79 22.17 5.85
C MET A 1 -8.34 22.09 6.33
N SER A 2 -7.55 21.11 5.89
CA SER A 2 -6.16 20.91 6.32
C SER A 2 -5.24 20.86 5.11
N THR A 3 -4.00 21.32 5.26
CA THR A 3 -2.96 21.16 4.24
C THR A 3 -2.24 19.83 4.43
N ILE A 4 -2.32 18.94 3.44
CA ILE A 4 -1.63 17.65 3.42
C ILE A 4 -0.48 17.75 2.44
N VAL A 5 0.73 17.53 2.93
CA VAL A 5 1.95 17.63 2.14
C VAL A 5 2.54 16.24 1.91
N PHE A 6 2.71 15.86 0.66
CA PHE A 6 3.37 14.63 0.26
C PHE A 6 4.86 14.89 0.03
N LEU A 7 5.70 14.26 0.80
CA LEU A 7 7.15 14.25 0.61
C LEU A 7 7.54 13.04 -0.25
N GLY A 8 7.71 13.30 -1.54
CA GLY A 8 7.94 12.32 -2.59
C GLY A 8 6.78 12.21 -3.58
N GLY A 9 7.03 12.54 -4.85
CA GLY A 9 6.10 12.48 -5.99
C GLY A 9 6.17 11.14 -6.74
N GLY A 10 6.24 10.01 -6.01
CA GLY A 10 6.36 8.68 -6.57
C GLY A 10 5.02 8.05 -6.99
N ARG A 11 5.09 6.76 -7.38
CA ARG A 11 3.91 5.98 -7.83
C ARG A 11 2.79 5.93 -6.79
N ILE A 12 3.14 5.77 -5.50
CA ILE A 12 2.13 5.72 -4.44
C ILE A 12 1.46 7.08 -4.22
N THR A 13 2.21 8.18 -4.26
CA THR A 13 1.65 9.53 -4.21
C THR A 13 0.69 9.76 -5.37
N SER A 14 1.09 9.42 -6.60
CA SER A 14 0.22 9.50 -7.78
C SER A 14 -1.07 8.67 -7.62
N ALA A 15 -0.99 7.46 -7.04
CA ALA A 15 -2.16 6.62 -6.80
C ALA A 15 -3.09 7.22 -5.73
N MET A 16 -2.53 7.74 -4.62
CA MET A 16 -3.31 8.40 -3.57
C MET A 16 -3.98 9.67 -4.08
N LEU A 17 -3.28 10.49 -4.86
CA LEU A 17 -3.86 11.70 -5.46
C LEU A 17 -5.02 11.35 -6.39
N ALA A 18 -4.89 10.28 -7.19
CA ALA A 18 -5.98 9.80 -8.02
C ALA A 18 -7.20 9.37 -7.17
N GLY A 19 -7.00 8.58 -6.12
CA GLY A 19 -8.06 8.15 -5.21
C GLY A 19 -8.73 9.33 -4.49
N LEU A 20 -7.95 10.28 -3.98
CA LEU A 20 -8.46 11.50 -3.33
C LEU A 20 -9.33 12.34 -4.27
N ARG A 21 -9.05 12.32 -5.57
CA ARG A 21 -9.87 13.04 -6.57
C ARG A 21 -11.22 12.38 -6.83
N LEU A 22 -11.35 11.07 -6.64
CA LEU A 22 -12.64 10.38 -6.73
C LEU A 22 -13.59 10.80 -5.61
N GLY A 23 -13.05 11.11 -4.42
CA GLY A 23 -13.81 11.42 -3.20
C GLY A 23 -14.00 12.91 -2.92
N SER A 24 -13.78 13.83 -3.86
CA SER A 24 -13.99 15.28 -3.64
C SER A 24 -13.37 15.81 -2.35
N THR A 25 -12.09 15.52 -2.14
CA THR A 25 -11.38 15.92 -0.90
C THR A 25 -11.45 17.46 -0.68
N ARG A 26 -11.73 17.87 0.57
CA ARG A 26 -11.71 19.28 1.00
C ARG A 26 -10.31 19.72 1.46
N HIS A 27 -9.30 18.84 1.42
CA HIS A 27 -7.93 19.16 1.83
C HIS A 27 -7.18 19.88 0.72
N ARG A 28 -6.32 20.83 1.11
CA ARG A 28 -5.31 21.37 0.22
C ARG A 28 -4.18 20.35 0.10
N LEU A 29 -3.92 19.87 -1.11
CA LEU A 29 -2.89 18.88 -1.40
C LEU A 29 -1.66 19.57 -1.99
N VAL A 30 -0.50 19.33 -1.40
CA VAL A 30 0.78 19.86 -1.84
C VAL A 30 1.75 18.70 -2.03
N VAL A 31 2.56 18.72 -3.07
CA VAL A 31 3.59 17.71 -3.32
C VAL A 31 4.96 18.35 -3.38
N HIS A 32 5.90 17.78 -2.61
CA HIS A 32 7.32 18.04 -2.72
C HIS A 32 8.03 16.83 -3.34
N ASP A 33 8.88 17.05 -4.33
CA ASP A 33 9.84 16.07 -4.87
C ASP A 33 11.08 16.82 -5.39
N ARG A 34 12.24 16.18 -5.31
CA ARG A 34 13.50 16.75 -5.84
C ARG A 34 13.50 16.83 -7.38
N ASN A 35 12.64 16.09 -8.06
CA ASN A 35 12.54 16.08 -9.51
C ASN A 35 11.44 17.05 -9.99
N PRO A 36 11.82 18.17 -10.63
CA PRO A 36 10.86 19.17 -11.09
C PRO A 36 9.93 18.64 -12.21
N GLY A 37 10.38 17.66 -13.00
CA GLY A 37 9.55 17.01 -14.01
C GLY A 37 8.36 16.31 -13.39
N LYS A 38 8.60 15.51 -12.32
CA LYS A 38 7.50 14.86 -11.58
C LYS A 38 6.52 15.87 -10.98
N LEU A 39 7.01 16.99 -10.45
CA LEU A 39 6.16 18.04 -9.91
C LEU A 39 5.24 18.62 -10.98
N ARG A 40 5.79 18.95 -12.16
CA ARG A 40 4.98 19.43 -13.30
C ARG A 40 3.92 18.42 -13.72
N ASP A 41 4.29 17.14 -13.84
CA ASP A 41 3.36 16.07 -14.23
C ASP A 41 2.22 15.89 -13.22
N LEU A 42 2.53 15.88 -11.93
CA LEU A 42 1.54 15.74 -10.87
C LEU A 42 0.61 16.96 -10.78
N LYS A 43 1.16 18.17 -10.92
CA LYS A 43 0.37 19.41 -10.99
C LYS A 43 -0.61 19.37 -12.16
N LYS A 44 -0.13 18.99 -13.35
CA LYS A 44 -0.97 18.89 -14.56
C LYS A 44 -2.05 17.83 -14.43
N ARG A 45 -1.70 16.65 -13.90
CA ARG A 45 -2.60 15.49 -13.86
C ARG A 45 -3.65 15.59 -12.74
N TYR A 46 -3.28 16.13 -11.57
CA TYR A 46 -4.12 16.09 -10.38
C TYR A 46 -4.51 17.48 -9.87
N ALA A 47 -4.15 18.56 -10.56
CA ALA A 47 -4.43 19.94 -10.14
C ALA A 47 -4.06 20.20 -8.65
N VAL A 48 -2.90 19.66 -8.22
CA VAL A 48 -2.35 19.85 -6.87
C VAL A 48 -1.35 20.99 -6.83
N ALA A 49 -1.16 21.60 -5.67
CA ALA A 49 -0.06 22.51 -5.45
C ALA A 49 1.27 21.75 -5.39
N VAL A 50 2.35 22.40 -5.82
CA VAL A 50 3.69 21.85 -5.75
C VAL A 50 4.62 22.81 -5.05
N GLU A 51 5.53 22.30 -4.22
CA GLU A 51 6.53 23.07 -3.52
C GLU A 51 7.91 22.40 -3.68
N PRO A 52 8.82 22.97 -4.46
CA PRO A 52 10.15 22.39 -4.67
C PRO A 52 11.07 22.54 -3.47
N ASP A 53 10.86 23.52 -2.60
CA ASP A 53 11.61 23.69 -1.38
C ASP A 53 11.06 22.81 -0.26
N LEU A 54 11.91 21.97 0.35
CA LEU A 54 11.53 21.02 1.38
C LEU A 54 11.03 21.72 2.66
N ASN A 55 11.73 22.76 3.11
CA ASN A 55 11.39 23.44 4.36
C ASN A 55 10.07 24.17 4.22
N ARG A 56 9.87 24.91 3.12
CA ARG A 56 8.59 25.54 2.81
C ARG A 56 7.43 24.54 2.68
N ALA A 57 7.70 23.36 2.11
CA ALA A 57 6.71 22.30 2.04
C ALA A 57 6.30 21.81 3.44
N VAL A 58 7.27 21.59 4.33
CA VAL A 58 7.02 21.13 5.69
C VAL A 58 6.34 22.18 6.54
N GLU A 59 6.74 23.46 6.45
CA GLU A 59 6.19 24.57 7.23
C GLU A 59 4.68 24.78 7.03
N GLN A 60 4.17 24.52 5.82
CA GLN A 60 2.74 24.70 5.52
C GLN A 60 1.87 23.47 5.89
N ALA A 61 2.48 22.37 6.35
CA ALA A 61 1.80 21.09 6.53
C ALA A 61 1.04 21.00 7.86
N ASP A 62 -0.24 20.65 7.79
CA ASP A 62 -1.00 20.14 8.94
C ASP A 62 -0.82 18.63 9.10
N MET A 63 -0.49 17.93 7.99
CA MET A 63 -0.12 16.51 7.95
C MET A 63 0.91 16.28 6.87
N LEU A 64 1.98 15.57 7.22
CA LEU A 64 3.04 15.14 6.30
C LEU A 64 2.82 13.68 5.90
N ILE A 65 2.89 13.37 4.62
CA ILE A 65 2.89 12.00 4.09
C ILE A 65 4.29 11.71 3.53
N VAL A 66 5.07 10.92 4.24
CA VAL A 66 6.43 10.54 3.84
C VAL A 66 6.37 9.36 2.88
N ALA A 67 6.46 9.65 1.58
CA ALA A 67 6.23 8.74 0.46
C ALA A 67 7.51 8.47 -0.37
N VAL A 68 8.66 8.50 0.26
CA VAL A 68 9.96 8.17 -0.36
C VAL A 68 10.35 6.71 -0.13
N ARG A 69 11.35 6.22 -0.88
CA ARG A 69 11.88 4.86 -0.64
C ARG A 69 12.47 4.73 0.77
N PRO A 70 12.42 3.54 1.39
CA PRO A 70 12.97 3.32 2.73
C PRO A 70 14.40 3.83 2.88
N SER A 71 15.27 3.60 1.89
CA SER A 71 16.67 4.07 1.89
C SER A 71 16.85 5.60 1.89
N SER A 72 15.80 6.35 1.57
CA SER A 72 15.85 7.82 1.51
C SER A 72 15.17 8.48 2.72
N VAL A 73 14.58 7.70 3.63
CA VAL A 73 13.81 8.25 4.75
C VAL A 73 14.72 9.04 5.71
N ARG A 74 15.85 8.46 6.12
CA ARG A 74 16.76 9.12 7.08
C ARG A 74 17.35 10.42 6.51
N ASP A 75 17.81 10.38 5.25
CA ASP A 75 18.33 11.57 4.57
C ASP A 75 17.27 12.66 4.47
N LEU A 76 16.04 12.30 4.04
CA LEU A 76 14.94 13.25 3.96
C LEU A 76 14.62 13.87 5.31
N LEU A 77 14.44 13.04 6.35
CA LEU A 77 14.04 13.51 7.68
C LEU A 77 15.14 14.30 8.37
N GLY A 78 16.42 13.96 8.15
CA GLY A 78 17.55 14.73 8.66
C GLY A 78 17.68 16.12 8.04
N ARG A 79 17.09 16.33 6.86
CA ARG A 79 17.03 17.64 6.17
C ARG A 79 15.77 18.44 6.51
N VAL A 80 14.76 17.80 7.06
CA VAL A 80 13.60 18.49 7.64
C VAL A 80 14.08 19.16 8.92
N GLY A 81 14.33 20.47 8.84
CA GLY A 81 14.81 21.26 9.97
C GLY A 81 13.87 21.22 11.18
N ASN A 82 14.18 21.95 12.23
CA ASN A 82 13.35 22.03 13.44
C ASN A 82 11.92 22.45 13.07
N VAL A 83 11.02 21.47 13.12
CA VAL A 83 9.60 21.72 12.94
C VAL A 83 9.06 22.32 14.23
N ASN A 84 8.91 23.64 14.26
CA ASN A 84 8.43 24.38 15.45
C ASN A 84 6.98 24.10 15.82
N ARG A 85 6.25 23.26 15.05
CA ARG A 85 4.86 22.89 15.26
C ARG A 85 4.75 21.42 15.62
N ARG A 86 3.76 21.06 16.44
CA ARG A 86 3.36 19.67 16.68
C ARG A 86 2.77 19.06 15.40
N SER A 87 3.62 18.73 14.44
CA SER A 87 3.21 18.18 13.15
C SER A 87 2.88 16.70 13.28
N LEU A 88 1.84 16.28 12.56
CA LEU A 88 1.47 14.88 12.38
C LEU A 88 2.12 14.37 11.09
N ALA A 89 2.91 13.32 11.17
CA ALA A 89 3.54 12.70 10.03
C ALA A 89 3.12 11.24 9.88
N VAL A 90 2.89 10.81 8.64
CA VAL A 90 2.53 9.43 8.30
C VAL A 90 3.58 8.87 7.35
N SER A 91 4.27 7.82 7.76
CA SER A 91 5.27 7.14 6.93
C SER A 91 4.62 6.02 6.11
N LEU A 92 4.84 6.05 4.79
CA LEU A 92 4.49 4.97 3.87
C LEU A 92 5.68 4.04 3.58
N ALA A 93 6.81 4.26 4.25
CA ALA A 93 8.04 3.52 4.00
C ALA A 93 7.97 2.11 4.59
N ALA A 94 8.06 1.09 3.72
CA ALA A 94 8.07 -0.30 4.14
C ALA A 94 9.30 -0.63 5.01
N GLY A 95 9.07 -1.29 6.14
CA GLY A 95 10.13 -1.78 7.01
C GLY A 95 10.76 -0.75 7.94
N ILE A 96 10.37 0.53 7.90
CA ILE A 96 10.87 1.54 8.83
C ILE A 96 9.92 1.66 10.03
N PRO A 97 10.34 1.25 11.25
CA PRO A 97 9.44 1.28 12.41
C PRO A 97 9.28 2.69 12.99
N LEU A 98 8.17 2.91 13.71
CA LEU A 98 7.85 4.17 14.38
C LEU A 98 8.99 4.65 15.29
N ARG A 99 9.65 3.74 16.00
CA ARG A 99 10.79 4.04 16.86
C ARG A 99 11.92 4.74 16.07
N VAL A 100 12.25 4.24 14.88
CA VAL A 100 13.30 4.82 14.04
C VAL A 100 12.89 6.21 13.54
N LEU A 101 11.63 6.37 13.10
CA LEU A 101 11.10 7.66 12.65
C LEU A 101 11.18 8.72 13.77
N SER A 102 10.73 8.36 14.97
CA SER A 102 10.77 9.26 16.14
C SER A 102 12.18 9.59 16.59
N GLN A 103 13.13 8.66 16.47
CA GLN A 103 14.54 8.91 16.82
C GLN A 103 15.22 9.88 15.86
N VAL A 104 14.87 9.85 14.57
CA VAL A 104 15.49 10.73 13.56
C VAL A 104 15.00 12.17 13.67
N THR A 105 13.71 12.37 13.97
CA THR A 105 13.13 13.73 13.99
C THR A 105 13.04 14.33 15.39
N GLY A 106 12.99 13.49 16.41
CA GLY A 106 12.73 13.97 17.77
C GLY A 106 11.33 14.60 17.94
N PRO A 107 11.00 15.05 19.15
CA PRO A 107 9.82 15.89 19.38
C PRO A 107 10.02 17.28 18.73
N PRO A 108 8.93 17.96 18.32
CA PRO A 108 7.54 17.67 18.64
C PRO A 108 6.78 16.85 17.58
N MET A 109 7.47 16.22 16.63
CA MET A 109 6.81 15.46 15.55
C MET A 109 6.14 14.19 16.07
N ARG A 110 4.90 13.98 15.67
CA ARG A 110 4.10 12.79 16.01
C ARG A 110 3.96 11.90 14.78
N TRP A 111 4.17 10.61 14.97
CA TRP A 111 4.25 9.65 13.88
C TRP A 111 3.10 8.65 13.87
N ALA A 112 2.67 8.32 12.65
CA ALA A 112 1.89 7.14 12.31
C ALA A 112 2.56 6.41 11.15
N ARG A 113 2.19 5.16 10.93
CA ARG A 113 2.52 4.41 9.71
C ARG A 113 1.25 4.10 8.97
N ALA A 114 1.34 4.12 7.63
CA ALA A 114 0.28 3.63 6.76
C ALA A 114 0.88 2.83 5.61
N MET A 115 0.15 1.81 5.16
CA MET A 115 0.55 0.99 4.01
C MET A 115 -0.62 0.87 3.04
N PRO A 116 -0.85 1.90 2.22
CA PRO A 116 -1.77 1.82 1.10
C PRO A 116 -1.19 0.99 -0.04
N SER A 117 -2.06 0.46 -0.88
CA SER A 117 -1.68 -0.16 -2.15
C SER A 117 -1.93 0.80 -3.33
N PRO A 118 -1.20 0.68 -4.45
CA PRO A 118 -1.49 1.41 -5.68
C PRO A 118 -2.93 1.26 -6.21
N VAL A 119 -3.65 0.25 -5.77
CA VAL A 119 -5.08 0.03 -6.07
C VAL A 119 -5.97 1.15 -5.50
N CYS A 120 -5.51 1.90 -4.50
CA CYS A 120 -6.23 3.06 -3.94
C CYS A 120 -6.61 4.11 -5.00
N ARG A 121 -5.94 4.12 -6.16
CA ARG A 121 -6.29 4.98 -7.31
C ARG A 121 -7.72 4.80 -7.82
N SER A 122 -8.33 3.64 -7.58
CA SER A 122 -9.69 3.32 -8.00
C SER A 122 -10.72 3.46 -6.86
N GLY A 123 -10.33 4.03 -5.72
CA GLY A 123 -11.21 4.10 -4.54
C GLY A 123 -11.44 2.74 -3.87
N ARG A 124 -10.73 1.70 -4.30
CA ARG A 124 -10.85 0.33 -3.81
C ARG A 124 -9.50 -0.15 -3.32
N GLY A 125 -9.20 0.02 -2.10
CA GLY A 125 -7.94 -0.43 -1.54
C GLY A 125 -8.11 -0.71 -0.07
N LEU A 126 -7.21 -1.48 0.50
CA LEU A 126 -7.07 -1.61 1.93
C LEU A 126 -5.82 -0.84 2.34
N THR A 127 -5.90 -0.05 3.39
CA THR A 127 -4.74 0.59 4.00
C THR A 127 -4.59 0.09 5.44
N ALA A 128 -3.48 -0.55 5.75
CA ALA A 128 -3.14 -0.76 7.15
C ALA A 128 -2.58 0.53 7.75
N VAL A 129 -2.98 0.82 8.98
CA VAL A 129 -2.41 1.89 9.80
C VAL A 129 -1.88 1.34 11.11
N ALA A 130 -0.80 1.93 11.61
CA ALA A 130 -0.28 1.63 12.94
C ALA A 130 0.08 2.92 13.66
N PHE A 131 -0.28 2.97 14.95
CA PHE A 131 -0.11 4.12 15.79
C PHE A 131 0.68 3.78 17.05
N PRO A 132 1.56 4.66 17.55
CA PRO A 132 2.09 4.52 18.90
C PRO A 132 0.96 4.76 19.92
N ARG A 133 1.06 4.15 21.09
CA ARG A 133 0.05 4.31 22.15
C ARG A 133 -0.16 5.79 22.55
N SER A 134 0.91 6.58 22.49
CA SER A 134 0.93 8.00 22.83
C SER A 134 0.26 8.92 21.80
N LEU A 135 -0.10 8.43 20.61
CA LEU A 135 -0.73 9.28 19.59
C LEU A 135 -2.17 9.63 19.99
N PRO A 136 -2.51 10.94 20.07
CA PRO A 136 -3.87 11.37 20.43
C PRO A 136 -4.95 10.77 19.52
N ARG A 137 -6.12 10.51 20.09
CA ARG A 137 -7.28 9.96 19.34
C ARG A 137 -7.67 10.86 18.17
N SER A 138 -7.61 12.18 18.32
CA SER A 138 -7.88 13.14 17.24
C SER A 138 -6.95 12.97 16.04
N ASP A 139 -5.65 12.71 16.29
CA ASP A 139 -4.70 12.50 15.21
C ASP A 139 -4.87 11.13 14.54
N ARG A 140 -5.17 10.08 15.33
CA ARG A 140 -5.52 8.76 14.75
C ARG A 140 -6.71 8.90 13.81
N LYS A 141 -7.77 9.60 14.26
CA LYS A 141 -8.96 9.85 13.43
C LYS A 141 -8.60 10.60 12.15
N ARG A 142 -7.77 11.65 12.22
CA ARG A 142 -7.34 12.40 11.02
C ARG A 142 -6.63 11.50 10.00
N VAL A 143 -5.78 10.58 10.47
CA VAL A 143 -5.11 9.60 9.60
C VAL A 143 -6.13 8.63 9.01
N GLN A 144 -6.99 8.04 9.83
CA GLN A 144 -8.03 7.12 9.37
C GLN A 144 -8.95 7.78 8.36
N ASP A 145 -9.46 9.00 8.63
CA ASP A 145 -10.34 9.75 7.72
C ASP A 145 -9.68 10.01 6.35
N LEU A 146 -8.37 10.37 6.34
CA LEU A 146 -7.65 10.56 5.09
C LEU A 146 -7.61 9.28 4.25
N PHE A 147 -7.23 8.15 4.85
CA PHE A 147 -7.08 6.91 4.10
C PHE A 147 -8.43 6.26 3.76
N SER A 148 -9.46 6.46 4.58
CA SER A 148 -10.83 5.99 4.30
C SER A 148 -11.47 6.70 3.09
N SER A 149 -10.97 7.88 2.69
CA SER A 149 -11.49 8.59 1.53
C SER A 149 -11.20 7.92 0.19
N PHE A 150 -10.34 6.90 0.16
CA PHE A 150 -10.00 6.15 -1.05
C PHE A 150 -9.84 4.63 -0.84
N GLY A 151 -10.49 4.10 0.19
CA GLY A 151 -10.53 2.65 0.46
C GLY A 151 -10.81 2.30 1.90
N GLU A 152 -10.76 1.02 2.21
CA GLU A 152 -10.92 0.51 3.57
C GLU A 152 -9.66 0.79 4.41
N VAL A 153 -9.83 0.96 5.73
CA VAL A 153 -8.71 1.15 6.66
C VAL A 153 -8.80 0.13 7.78
N VAL A 154 -7.68 -0.52 8.07
CA VAL A 154 -7.54 -1.43 9.20
C VAL A 154 -6.39 -0.97 10.11
N GLU A 155 -6.67 -0.81 11.40
CA GLU A 155 -5.63 -0.58 12.40
C GLU A 155 -5.04 -1.92 12.84
N ILE A 156 -3.71 -2.04 12.76
CA ILE A 156 -3.00 -3.25 13.17
C ILE A 156 -1.85 -2.91 14.13
N PRO A 157 -1.47 -3.83 15.02
CA PRO A 157 -0.27 -3.66 15.84
C PRO A 157 0.98 -3.47 14.97
N GLU A 158 1.88 -2.57 15.38
CA GLU A 158 3.09 -2.27 14.59
C GLU A 158 3.97 -3.50 14.34
N ASN A 159 4.05 -4.42 15.28
CA ASN A 159 4.82 -5.66 15.12
C ASN A 159 4.28 -6.59 14.01
N LYS A 160 3.03 -6.41 13.59
CA LYS A 160 2.41 -7.13 12.46
C LYS A 160 2.50 -6.38 11.12
N PHE A 161 2.97 -5.13 11.15
CA PHE A 161 2.95 -4.25 9.99
C PHE A 161 3.78 -4.76 8.80
N ASN A 162 4.93 -5.36 9.06
CA ASN A 162 5.76 -5.94 8.00
C ASN A 162 5.10 -7.19 7.38
N ALA A 163 4.46 -8.03 8.21
CA ALA A 163 3.70 -9.18 7.72
C ALA A 163 2.56 -8.72 6.81
N PHE A 164 1.76 -7.75 7.26
CA PHE A 164 0.74 -7.14 6.41
C PHE A 164 1.32 -6.59 5.10
N THR A 165 2.41 -5.82 5.17
CA THR A 165 3.04 -5.22 3.98
C THR A 165 3.43 -6.24 2.92
N VAL A 166 3.94 -7.39 3.35
CA VAL A 166 4.35 -8.46 2.43
C VAL A 166 3.16 -9.24 1.91
N THR A 167 2.17 -9.53 2.76
CA THR A 167 0.96 -10.26 2.37
C THR A 167 0.07 -9.41 1.48
N TYR A 168 -0.13 -8.12 1.82
CA TYR A 168 -0.95 -7.19 1.06
C TYR A 168 -0.14 -6.50 -0.05
N SER A 169 0.33 -7.27 -1.01
CA SER A 169 0.99 -6.73 -2.19
C SER A 169 0.20 -7.08 -3.46
N CYS A 170 -0.19 -6.05 -4.22
CA CYS A 170 -0.86 -6.27 -5.51
C CYS A 170 -0.02 -7.08 -6.50
N SER A 171 1.30 -7.22 -6.26
CA SER A 171 2.16 -8.07 -7.06
C SER A 171 1.78 -9.55 -6.98
N HIS A 172 1.16 -10.01 -5.88
CA HIS A 172 0.67 -11.39 -5.77
C HIS A 172 -0.39 -11.68 -6.83
N GLY A 173 -1.42 -10.82 -6.93
CA GLY A 173 -2.47 -10.98 -7.93
C GLY A 173 -1.94 -10.87 -9.36
N TYR A 174 -1.07 -9.89 -9.65
CA TYR A 174 -0.49 -9.75 -10.98
C TYR A 174 0.42 -10.90 -11.37
N HIS A 175 1.19 -11.44 -10.40
CA HIS A 175 2.05 -12.60 -10.65
C HIS A 175 1.20 -13.86 -10.91
N ALA A 176 0.18 -14.09 -10.10
CA ALA A 176 -0.75 -15.21 -10.29
C ALA A 176 -1.45 -15.12 -11.67
N LEU A 177 -1.98 -13.93 -12.02
CA LEU A 177 -2.62 -13.68 -13.32
C LEU A 177 -1.66 -13.99 -14.48
N ALA A 178 -0.44 -13.46 -14.43
CA ALA A 178 0.54 -13.68 -15.50
C ALA A 178 0.95 -15.16 -15.63
N THR A 179 1.07 -15.87 -14.50
CA THR A 179 1.45 -17.29 -14.48
C THR A 179 0.32 -18.17 -15.03
N LEU A 180 -0.91 -17.93 -14.56
CA LEU A 180 -2.07 -18.69 -15.01
C LEU A 180 -2.38 -18.45 -16.49
N ALA A 181 -2.31 -17.21 -16.95
CA ALA A 181 -2.52 -16.88 -18.35
C ALA A 181 -1.47 -17.51 -19.27
N ARG A 182 -0.21 -17.61 -18.83
CA ARG A 182 0.84 -18.31 -19.58
C ARG A 182 0.53 -19.80 -19.68
N ALA A 183 0.15 -20.44 -18.57
CA ALA A 183 -0.23 -21.84 -18.58
C ALA A 183 -1.43 -22.10 -19.50
N GLY A 184 -2.44 -21.19 -19.53
CA GLY A 184 -3.57 -21.26 -20.46
C GLY A 184 -3.14 -21.18 -21.93
N GLN A 185 -2.14 -20.32 -22.25
CA GLN A 185 -1.59 -20.25 -23.61
C GLN A 185 -0.86 -21.53 -23.99
N GLU A 186 -0.08 -22.12 -23.08
CA GLU A 186 0.60 -23.40 -23.27
C GLU A 186 -0.40 -24.55 -23.47
N ALA A 187 -1.61 -24.43 -22.88
CA ALA A 187 -2.72 -25.35 -23.08
C ALA A 187 -3.55 -25.07 -24.36
N GLY A 188 -3.16 -24.10 -25.20
CA GLY A 188 -3.76 -23.83 -26.51
C GLY A 188 -4.70 -22.64 -26.60
N LEU A 189 -4.89 -21.87 -25.53
CA LEU A 189 -5.69 -20.63 -25.61
C LEU A 189 -4.89 -19.50 -26.28
N ASP A 190 -5.57 -18.65 -27.04
CA ASP A 190 -4.96 -17.40 -27.47
C ASP A 190 -4.70 -16.46 -26.27
N ARG A 191 -3.81 -15.48 -26.47
CA ARG A 191 -3.38 -14.59 -25.41
C ARG A 191 -4.52 -13.83 -24.71
N ASN A 192 -5.49 -13.34 -25.47
CA ASN A 192 -6.57 -12.52 -24.92
C ASN A 192 -7.53 -13.38 -24.11
N THR A 193 -7.91 -14.54 -24.65
CA THR A 193 -8.76 -15.52 -23.95
C THR A 193 -8.09 -16.03 -22.68
N ALA A 194 -6.80 -16.37 -22.72
CA ALA A 194 -6.06 -16.82 -21.55
C ALA A 194 -6.01 -15.73 -20.46
N LEU A 195 -5.74 -14.48 -20.81
CA LEU A 195 -5.76 -13.36 -19.85
C LEU A 195 -7.15 -13.12 -19.26
N LEU A 196 -8.19 -13.15 -20.09
CA LEU A 196 -9.57 -12.93 -19.65
C LEU A 196 -10.02 -14.04 -18.69
N ALA A 197 -9.86 -15.30 -19.09
CA ALA A 197 -10.23 -16.45 -18.26
C ALA A 197 -9.46 -16.45 -16.92
N SER A 198 -8.16 -16.20 -16.95
CA SER A 198 -7.33 -16.15 -15.73
C SER A 198 -7.72 -14.99 -14.81
N ALA A 199 -8.08 -13.83 -15.37
CA ALA A 199 -8.52 -12.69 -14.58
C ALA A 199 -9.83 -12.97 -13.85
N HIS A 200 -10.80 -13.57 -14.52
CA HIS A 200 -12.06 -13.99 -13.93
C HIS A 200 -11.86 -15.10 -12.90
N ALA A 201 -11.07 -16.12 -13.21
CA ALA A 201 -10.78 -17.22 -12.28
C ALA A 201 -10.20 -16.73 -10.95
N LEU A 202 -9.33 -15.71 -10.99
CA LEU A 202 -8.70 -15.15 -9.79
C LEU A 202 -9.58 -14.12 -9.07
N ALA A 203 -10.42 -13.38 -9.80
CA ALA A 203 -11.14 -12.25 -9.23
C ALA A 203 -12.53 -12.64 -8.74
N ASP A 204 -13.31 -13.42 -9.52
CA ASP A 204 -14.73 -13.61 -9.24
C ASP A 204 -14.98 -14.36 -7.93
N GLY A 205 -14.24 -15.43 -7.68
CA GLY A 205 -14.33 -16.18 -6.43
C GLY A 205 -13.94 -15.34 -5.21
N ILE A 206 -12.89 -14.50 -5.33
CA ILE A 206 -12.45 -13.61 -4.26
C ILE A 206 -13.46 -12.50 -4.01
N ILE A 207 -14.06 -11.94 -5.07
CA ILE A 207 -15.11 -10.92 -4.96
C ILE A 207 -16.34 -11.51 -4.28
N ALA A 208 -16.77 -12.70 -4.68
CA ALA A 208 -17.90 -13.41 -4.08
C ALA A 208 -17.63 -13.70 -2.58
N TRP A 209 -16.46 -14.22 -2.24
CA TRP A 209 -16.06 -14.45 -0.86
C TRP A 209 -16.08 -13.16 -0.02
N ARG A 210 -15.55 -12.04 -0.53
CA ARG A 210 -15.53 -10.76 0.19
C ARG A 210 -16.93 -10.18 0.41
N GLY A 211 -17.88 -10.46 -0.45
CA GLY A 211 -19.26 -10.01 -0.36
C GLY A 211 -20.19 -10.99 0.36
N GLY A 212 -19.72 -12.21 0.62
CA GLY A 212 -20.49 -13.29 1.22
C GLY A 212 -20.21 -13.52 2.71
N THR A 213 -20.90 -14.51 3.26
CA THR A 213 -20.77 -14.94 4.67
C THR A 213 -20.16 -16.34 4.82
N HIS A 214 -19.86 -17.01 3.71
CA HIS A 214 -19.32 -18.37 3.72
C HIS A 214 -17.83 -18.38 4.13
N PRO A 215 -17.41 -19.30 5.01
CA PRO A 215 -16.02 -19.54 5.31
C PRO A 215 -15.23 -19.89 4.03
N LEU A 216 -13.97 -19.47 3.96
CA LEU A 216 -13.12 -19.77 2.79
C LEU A 216 -12.95 -21.26 2.57
N GLU A 217 -12.88 -22.02 3.65
CA GLU A 217 -12.73 -23.48 3.65
C GLU A 217 -13.89 -24.17 2.92
N SER A 218 -15.13 -23.75 3.19
CA SER A 218 -16.33 -24.29 2.51
C SER A 218 -16.29 -23.99 1.01
N LEU A 219 -15.90 -22.77 0.63
CA LEU A 219 -15.79 -22.41 -0.79
C LEU A 219 -14.68 -23.16 -1.51
N LEU A 220 -13.59 -23.48 -0.82
CA LEU A 220 -12.53 -24.33 -1.36
C LEU A 220 -13.04 -25.76 -1.61
N GLU A 221 -13.78 -26.35 -0.67
CA GLU A 221 -14.39 -27.67 -0.83
C GLU A 221 -15.42 -27.68 -1.97
N GLU A 222 -16.28 -26.70 -2.06
CA GLU A 222 -17.29 -26.56 -3.12
C GLU A 222 -16.66 -26.37 -4.51
N SER A 223 -15.51 -25.72 -4.59
CA SER A 223 -14.81 -25.42 -5.86
C SER A 223 -14.16 -26.63 -6.50
N VAL A 224 -13.99 -27.75 -5.76
CA VAL A 224 -13.29 -28.94 -6.21
C VAL A 224 -14.19 -30.16 -6.14
N THR A 225 -14.86 -30.51 -7.24
CA THR A 225 -15.63 -31.75 -7.33
C THR A 225 -14.69 -32.95 -7.30
N PRO A 226 -14.89 -33.94 -6.40
CA PRO A 226 -14.05 -35.15 -6.37
C PRO A 226 -13.96 -35.83 -7.72
N GLY A 227 -12.73 -36.12 -8.17
CA GLY A 227 -12.45 -36.73 -9.49
C GLY A 227 -12.60 -35.78 -10.68
N GLY A 228 -12.99 -34.51 -10.46
CA GLY A 228 -13.12 -33.49 -11.49
C GLY A 228 -11.81 -32.82 -11.90
N ILE A 229 -11.86 -32.02 -12.95
CA ILE A 229 -10.71 -31.28 -13.51
C ILE A 229 -10.11 -30.33 -12.46
N ALA A 230 -10.95 -29.60 -11.74
CA ALA A 230 -10.51 -28.65 -10.72
C ALA A 230 -9.75 -29.35 -9.58
N ALA A 231 -10.25 -30.48 -9.08
CA ALA A 231 -9.59 -31.29 -8.05
C ALA A 231 -8.23 -31.81 -8.54
N THR A 232 -8.16 -32.33 -9.78
CA THR A 232 -6.92 -32.81 -10.40
C THR A 232 -5.90 -31.67 -10.52
N THR A 233 -6.32 -30.50 -10.97
CA THR A 233 -5.45 -29.32 -11.12
C THR A 233 -4.91 -28.86 -9.77
N ALA A 234 -5.77 -28.71 -8.76
CA ALA A 234 -5.35 -28.30 -7.42
C ALA A 234 -4.36 -29.30 -6.80
N ALA A 235 -4.65 -30.60 -6.88
CA ALA A 235 -3.76 -31.65 -6.37
C ALA A 235 -2.38 -31.64 -7.05
N ALA A 236 -2.33 -31.42 -8.37
CA ALA A 236 -1.06 -31.31 -9.09
C ALA A 236 -0.26 -30.07 -8.69
N MET A 237 -0.92 -28.91 -8.48
CA MET A 237 -0.27 -27.70 -8.00
C MET A 237 0.28 -27.87 -6.57
N ASP A 238 -0.46 -28.50 -5.69
CA ASP A 238 -0.03 -28.78 -4.32
C ASP A 238 1.14 -29.76 -4.28
N ALA A 239 1.10 -30.82 -5.07
CA ALA A 239 2.20 -31.79 -5.23
C ALA A 239 3.47 -31.10 -5.77
N ALA A 240 3.33 -30.15 -6.69
CA ALA A 240 4.42 -29.32 -7.19
C ALA A 240 4.96 -28.31 -6.15
N GLY A 241 4.28 -28.16 -5.00
CA GLY A 241 4.73 -27.34 -3.89
C GLY A 241 4.30 -25.87 -3.96
N TYR A 242 3.15 -25.57 -4.55
CA TYR A 242 2.59 -24.21 -4.65
C TYR A 242 2.59 -23.46 -3.31
N GLY A 243 2.01 -24.06 -2.27
CA GLY A 243 1.99 -23.45 -0.94
C GLY A 243 3.38 -23.20 -0.36
N ARG A 244 4.36 -24.06 -0.68
CA ARG A 244 5.76 -23.89 -0.27
C ARG A 244 6.40 -22.70 -0.98
N ALA A 245 6.14 -22.53 -2.27
CA ALA A 245 6.65 -21.40 -3.06
C ALA A 245 6.12 -20.06 -2.50
N VAL A 246 4.82 -19.98 -2.20
CA VAL A 246 4.19 -18.79 -1.60
C VAL A 246 4.82 -18.45 -0.25
N ARG A 247 4.95 -19.44 0.66
CA ARG A 247 5.60 -19.24 1.97
C ARG A 247 7.03 -18.75 1.85
N ARG A 248 7.82 -19.30 0.92
CA ARG A 248 9.20 -18.84 0.65
C ARG A 248 9.23 -17.38 0.17
N GLY A 249 8.31 -16.99 -0.71
CA GLY A 249 8.18 -15.63 -1.19
C GLY A 249 7.88 -14.63 -0.05
N VAL A 250 6.89 -14.95 0.79
CA VAL A 250 6.53 -14.14 1.97
C VAL A 250 7.74 -14.02 2.92
N ALA A 251 8.41 -15.13 3.24
CA ALA A 251 9.59 -15.10 4.10
C ALA A 251 10.73 -14.24 3.54
N ALA A 252 10.96 -14.27 2.24
CA ALA A 252 11.96 -13.42 1.58
C ALA A 252 11.59 -11.93 1.68
N GLY A 253 10.31 -11.59 1.48
CA GLY A 253 9.78 -10.25 1.67
C GLY A 253 9.95 -9.73 3.10
N LEU A 254 9.66 -10.57 4.11
CA LEU A 254 9.87 -10.22 5.52
C LEU A 254 11.34 -9.94 5.84
N ARG A 255 12.26 -10.78 5.34
CA ARG A 255 13.71 -10.51 5.50
C ARG A 255 14.12 -9.20 4.85
N ARG A 256 13.56 -8.86 3.69
CA ARG A 256 13.83 -7.58 3.03
C ARG A 256 13.30 -6.39 3.83
N ALA A 257 12.08 -6.49 4.36
CA ALA A 257 11.49 -5.47 5.22
C ALA A 257 12.32 -5.27 6.50
N GLY A 258 12.78 -6.33 7.14
CA GLY A 258 13.65 -6.26 8.32
C GLY A 258 14.96 -5.51 8.05
N ARG A 259 15.58 -5.72 6.89
CA ARG A 259 16.81 -5.00 6.50
C ARG A 259 16.59 -3.49 6.29
N ASN A 260 15.38 -3.04 5.98
CA ASN A 260 15.09 -1.62 5.86
C ASN A 260 15.11 -0.90 7.21
N ALA A 261 14.80 -1.59 8.31
CA ALA A 261 14.82 -1.02 9.66
C ALA A 261 16.24 -0.63 10.13
N GLY A 262 17.27 -1.32 9.65
CA GLY A 262 18.68 -1.08 9.98
C GLY A 262 19.38 -0.05 9.09
N LYS A 263 18.69 0.43 8.06
CA LYS A 263 19.16 1.49 7.17
C LYS A 263 18.57 2.82 7.58
#